data_fa4fb635dd9399e400085e00bce09652
#
_entry.id   fa4fb635dd9399e400085e00bce09652
#
_cell.length_a   1.000
_cell.length_b   1.000
_cell.length_c   1.000
_cell.angle_alpha   90.00
_cell.angle_beta   90.00
_cell.angle_gamma   90.00
#
_symmetry.space_group_name_H-M   'P 1'
#
loop_
_entity.id
_entity.type
_entity.pdbx_description
1 polymer ?
#
loop_
_entity_poly.entity_id
_entity_poly.type
_entity_poly.pdbx_seq_one_letter_code
_entity_poly.pdbx_strand_id
1 'polypeptide(L)'
;INAKHCPDYLLKAATKAWDEAVQLGEKYGYRNAQTTVIAPTGTIGLVMDCDTTGVEPDFALVKFKKLAGGGYFKIVNESVPVALHVLGYTENQISDITGYLRGHATLKKAPHINHDSLKEKGLTAAELEKMEKSLATVFELAFAFNVWTLGEECLQRLGFASEQYNDPNFNLLTALGFTTEQIATANEYVCGAMTIEGAPHLRK
;
A
#
# COMPACT_ATOMS: atom_id res chain seq x y z
N ILE A 1 14.37 -25.53 -17.59
CA ILE A 1 14.33 -24.98 -16.23
C ILE A 1 15.35 -25.73 -15.38
N ASN A 2 16.15 -25.00 -14.60
CA ASN A 2 17.11 -25.63 -13.70
C ASN A 2 16.39 -26.08 -12.41
N ALA A 3 16.13 -27.39 -12.30
CA ALA A 3 15.40 -27.97 -11.18
C ALA A 3 16.05 -27.67 -9.81
N LYS A 4 17.38 -27.50 -9.76
CA LYS A 4 18.11 -27.22 -8.50
C LYS A 4 17.73 -25.86 -7.88
N HIS A 5 17.30 -24.90 -8.71
CA HIS A 5 17.01 -23.52 -8.29
C HIS A 5 15.53 -23.12 -8.51
N CYS A 6 14.66 -24.11 -8.81
CA CYS A 6 13.25 -23.87 -9.03
C CYS A 6 12.45 -24.60 -7.95
N PRO A 7 11.50 -23.92 -7.25
CA PRO A 7 10.59 -24.60 -6.34
C PRO A 7 9.83 -25.75 -7.04
N ASP A 8 9.68 -26.87 -6.37
CA ASP A 8 9.11 -28.09 -6.95
C ASP A 8 7.72 -27.90 -7.56
N TYR A 9 6.87 -27.08 -6.92
CA TYR A 9 5.52 -26.83 -7.42
C TYR A 9 5.53 -26.05 -8.73
N LEU A 10 6.43 -25.09 -8.88
CA LEU A 10 6.61 -24.32 -10.12
C LEU A 10 7.23 -25.17 -11.23
N LEU A 11 8.23 -25.98 -10.90
CA LEU A 11 8.86 -26.90 -11.85
C LEU A 11 7.82 -27.87 -12.42
N LYS A 12 7.01 -28.49 -11.56
CA LYS A 12 5.96 -29.43 -11.97
C LYS A 12 4.91 -28.77 -12.84
N ALA A 13 4.46 -27.57 -12.46
CA ALA A 13 3.46 -26.81 -13.23
C ALA A 13 3.99 -26.42 -14.62
N ALA A 14 5.23 -25.93 -14.71
CA ALA A 14 5.85 -25.53 -15.96
C ALA A 14 6.10 -26.74 -16.88
N THR A 15 6.63 -27.85 -16.33
CA THR A 15 6.84 -29.09 -17.11
C THR A 15 5.52 -29.59 -17.68
N LYS A 16 4.49 -29.71 -16.85
CA LYS A 16 3.15 -30.14 -17.29
C LYS A 16 2.60 -29.25 -18.40
N ALA A 17 2.68 -27.93 -18.27
CA ALA A 17 2.17 -27.01 -19.27
C ALA A 17 2.89 -27.14 -20.63
N TRP A 18 4.20 -27.31 -20.62
CA TRP A 18 4.96 -27.50 -21.85
C TRP A 18 4.75 -28.88 -22.48
N ASP A 19 4.65 -29.95 -21.71
CA ASP A 19 4.35 -31.30 -22.21
C ASP A 19 2.98 -31.33 -22.86
N GLU A 20 1.98 -30.70 -22.24
CA GLU A 20 0.63 -30.58 -22.81
C GLU A 20 0.62 -29.74 -24.09
N ALA A 21 1.37 -28.64 -24.14
CA ALA A 21 1.50 -27.81 -25.35
C ALA A 21 2.15 -28.59 -26.52
N VAL A 22 3.17 -29.41 -26.25
CA VAL A 22 3.79 -30.26 -27.25
C VAL A 22 2.81 -31.31 -27.78
N GLN A 23 2.12 -32.05 -26.90
CA GLN A 23 1.13 -33.08 -27.28
C GLN A 23 0.00 -32.50 -28.14
N LEU A 24 -0.53 -31.35 -27.77
CA LEU A 24 -1.55 -30.68 -28.56
C LEU A 24 -1.02 -30.15 -29.89
N GLY A 25 0.21 -29.62 -29.89
CA GLY A 25 0.87 -29.13 -31.10
C GLY A 25 1.18 -30.23 -32.10
N GLU A 26 1.61 -31.41 -31.66
CA GLU A 26 1.84 -32.58 -32.51
C GLU A 26 0.52 -33.07 -33.14
N LYS A 27 -0.59 -33.01 -32.41
CA LYS A 27 -1.89 -33.51 -32.87
C LYS A 27 -2.61 -32.54 -33.81
N TYR A 28 -2.55 -31.22 -33.50
CA TYR A 28 -3.37 -30.20 -34.14
C TYR A 28 -2.60 -29.12 -34.90
N GLY A 29 -1.29 -29.13 -34.77
CA GLY A 29 -0.39 -28.07 -35.22
C GLY A 29 -0.40 -26.84 -34.32
N TYR A 30 0.47 -25.88 -34.61
CA TYR A 30 0.57 -24.62 -33.90
C TYR A 30 -0.07 -23.50 -34.71
N ARG A 31 -0.90 -22.71 -34.06
CA ARG A 31 -1.60 -21.59 -34.73
C ARG A 31 -0.68 -20.43 -35.03
N ASN A 32 0.24 -20.14 -34.12
CA ASN A 32 1.14 -18.99 -34.17
C ASN A 32 2.59 -19.45 -34.31
N ALA A 33 3.40 -18.69 -35.05
CA ALA A 33 4.82 -18.96 -35.22
C ALA A 33 5.62 -18.77 -33.93
N GLN A 34 5.10 -17.95 -33.00
CA GLN A 34 5.71 -17.67 -31.70
C GLN A 34 4.67 -17.83 -30.60
N THR A 35 4.95 -18.68 -29.62
CA THR A 35 4.03 -19.05 -28.54
C THR A 35 4.28 -18.32 -27.25
N THR A 36 5.41 -17.65 -27.12
CA THR A 36 5.80 -16.90 -25.92
C THR A 36 6.27 -15.50 -26.30
N VAL A 37 6.07 -14.57 -25.39
CA VAL A 37 6.50 -13.18 -25.54
C VAL A 37 6.92 -12.63 -24.17
N ILE A 38 7.95 -11.80 -24.16
CA ILE A 38 8.36 -11.03 -22.97
C ILE A 38 7.84 -9.61 -23.16
N ALA A 39 6.61 -9.38 -22.76
CA ALA A 39 5.95 -8.09 -22.84
C ALA A 39 5.92 -7.39 -21.46
N PRO A 40 5.73 -6.06 -21.40
CA PRO A 40 5.60 -5.33 -20.13
C PRO A 40 4.37 -5.74 -19.28
N THR A 41 3.34 -6.34 -19.85
CA THR A 41 2.17 -6.93 -19.17
C THR A 41 1.58 -6.12 -18.01
N GLY A 42 1.46 -4.79 -18.12
CA GLY A 42 1.00 -3.92 -17.03
C GLY A 42 -0.40 -4.29 -16.51
N THR A 43 -1.43 -4.08 -17.32
CA THR A 43 -2.83 -4.35 -16.93
C THR A 43 -3.09 -5.84 -16.73
N ILE A 44 -2.53 -6.69 -17.58
CA ILE A 44 -2.68 -8.15 -17.46
C ILE A 44 -2.02 -8.66 -16.17
N GLY A 45 -0.82 -8.18 -15.83
CA GLY A 45 -0.16 -8.51 -14.58
C GLY A 45 -1.02 -8.19 -13.36
N LEU A 46 -1.67 -7.02 -13.35
CA LEU A 46 -2.56 -6.62 -12.26
C LEU A 46 -3.83 -7.49 -12.18
N VAL A 47 -4.40 -7.89 -13.33
CA VAL A 47 -5.58 -8.77 -13.36
C VAL A 47 -5.23 -10.18 -12.90
N MET A 48 -4.00 -10.62 -13.16
CA MET A 48 -3.47 -11.93 -12.77
C MET A 48 -2.88 -11.96 -11.36
N ASP A 49 -3.00 -10.86 -10.61
CA ASP A 49 -2.43 -10.71 -9.26
C ASP A 49 -0.91 -10.95 -9.21
N CYS A 50 -0.21 -10.44 -10.23
CA CYS A 50 1.24 -10.52 -10.30
C CYS A 50 1.88 -9.30 -9.62
N ASP A 51 2.91 -9.53 -8.82
CA ASP A 51 3.66 -8.46 -8.13
C ASP A 51 4.42 -7.55 -9.09
N THR A 52 5.00 -8.14 -10.14
CA THR A 52 5.80 -7.43 -11.13
C THR A 52 5.16 -7.42 -12.52
N THR A 53 5.58 -6.48 -13.35
CA THR A 53 5.19 -6.45 -14.76
C THR A 53 6.30 -7.09 -15.61
N GLY A 54 5.97 -8.14 -16.36
CA GLY A 54 6.93 -8.88 -17.17
C GLY A 54 8.05 -9.52 -16.33
N VAL A 55 9.29 -9.42 -16.80
CA VAL A 55 10.48 -10.02 -16.16
C VAL A 55 11.26 -9.02 -15.31
N GLU A 56 10.80 -7.78 -15.23
CA GLU A 56 11.49 -6.75 -14.47
C GLU A 56 11.28 -6.94 -12.96
N PRO A 57 12.29 -6.65 -12.13
CA PRO A 57 12.11 -6.62 -10.69
C PRO A 57 11.14 -5.50 -10.29
N ASP A 58 10.50 -5.66 -9.14
CA ASP A 58 9.62 -4.61 -8.63
C ASP A 58 10.42 -3.35 -8.29
N PHE A 59 9.92 -2.20 -8.70
CA PHE A 59 10.57 -0.92 -8.43
C PHE A 59 10.23 -0.36 -7.04
N ALA A 60 9.18 -0.87 -6.41
CA ALA A 60 8.77 -0.48 -5.06
C ALA A 60 7.96 -1.59 -4.39
N LEU A 61 8.20 -1.79 -3.09
CA LEU A 61 7.46 -2.80 -2.31
C LEU A 61 6.01 -2.40 -2.03
N VAL A 62 5.72 -1.09 -2.04
CA VAL A 62 4.35 -0.55 -1.93
C VAL A 62 4.08 0.33 -3.13
N LYS A 63 3.02 0.03 -3.84
CA LYS A 63 2.58 0.74 -5.05
C LYS A 63 1.16 1.29 -4.88
N PHE A 64 0.85 2.32 -5.64
CA PHE A 64 -0.47 2.92 -5.67
C PHE A 64 -1.07 2.79 -7.06
N LYS A 65 -2.27 2.28 -7.13
CA LYS A 65 -3.06 2.22 -8.35
C LYS A 65 -4.22 3.19 -8.27
N LYS A 66 -4.31 4.11 -9.24
CA LYS A 66 -5.49 4.97 -9.39
C LYS A 66 -6.65 4.14 -9.93
N LEU A 67 -7.79 4.20 -9.25
CA LEU A 67 -9.00 3.51 -9.66
C LEU A 67 -9.79 4.32 -10.69
N ALA A 68 -10.49 3.64 -11.62
CA ALA A 68 -11.30 4.29 -12.64
C ALA A 68 -12.44 5.14 -12.05
N GLY A 69 -12.97 4.76 -10.88
CA GLY A 69 -14.00 5.50 -10.13
C GLY A 69 -13.45 6.60 -9.22
N GLY A 70 -12.15 6.90 -9.28
CA GLY A 70 -11.45 7.80 -8.36
C GLY A 70 -10.88 7.07 -7.14
N GLY A 71 -10.00 7.75 -6.42
CA GLY A 71 -9.25 7.17 -5.30
C GLY A 71 -8.02 6.36 -5.73
N TYR A 72 -7.27 5.91 -4.72
CA TYR A 72 -6.06 5.11 -4.91
C TYR A 72 -6.16 3.83 -4.11
N PHE A 73 -5.64 2.75 -4.66
CA PHE A 73 -5.50 1.47 -4.00
C PHE A 73 -4.03 1.19 -3.73
N LYS A 74 -3.71 0.88 -2.47
CA LYS A 74 -2.34 0.58 -2.03
C LYS A 74 -2.10 -0.93 -2.17
N ILE A 75 -1.08 -1.29 -2.93
CA ILE A 75 -0.68 -2.67 -3.20
C ILE A 75 0.68 -2.90 -2.55
N VAL A 76 0.76 -3.86 -1.63
CA VAL A 76 2.03 -4.37 -1.10
C VAL A 76 2.43 -5.58 -1.93
N ASN A 77 3.71 -5.69 -2.25
CA ASN A 77 4.24 -6.83 -2.97
C ASN A 77 4.03 -8.13 -2.17
N GLU A 78 3.26 -9.07 -2.71
CA GLU A 78 2.86 -10.32 -2.04
C GLU A 78 4.05 -11.28 -1.85
N SER A 79 5.17 -11.07 -2.56
CA SER A 79 6.38 -11.85 -2.32
C SER A 79 7.07 -11.50 -0.99
N VAL A 80 6.78 -10.34 -0.38
CA VAL A 80 7.37 -9.92 0.90
C VAL A 80 7.03 -10.89 2.04
N PRO A 81 5.76 -11.18 2.36
CA PRO A 81 5.44 -12.13 3.43
C PRO A 81 6.00 -13.54 3.13
N VAL A 82 5.98 -13.98 1.87
CA VAL A 82 6.54 -15.27 1.47
C VAL A 82 8.05 -15.32 1.72
N ALA A 83 8.78 -14.28 1.34
CA ALA A 83 10.22 -14.20 1.56
C ALA A 83 10.56 -14.18 3.06
N LEU A 84 9.84 -13.40 3.86
CA LEU A 84 10.03 -13.35 5.31
C LEU A 84 9.77 -14.72 5.96
N HIS A 85 8.74 -15.43 5.53
CA HIS A 85 8.45 -16.80 6.00
C HIS A 85 9.62 -17.75 5.68
N VAL A 86 10.15 -17.70 4.45
CA VAL A 86 11.32 -18.52 4.04
C VAL A 86 12.57 -18.16 4.85
N LEU A 87 12.72 -16.91 5.27
CA LEU A 87 13.80 -16.43 6.12
C LEU A 87 13.60 -16.80 7.61
N GLY A 88 12.49 -17.44 7.97
CA GLY A 88 12.22 -17.94 9.31
C GLY A 88 11.57 -16.95 10.28
N TYR A 89 10.98 -15.86 9.77
CA TYR A 89 10.18 -14.96 10.60
C TYR A 89 8.83 -15.61 10.97
N THR A 90 8.36 -15.33 12.19
CA THR A 90 7.05 -15.80 12.66
C THR A 90 5.92 -14.99 12.04
N GLU A 91 4.70 -15.52 11.99
CA GLU A 91 3.52 -14.82 11.46
C GLU A 91 3.28 -13.46 12.13
N ASN A 92 3.50 -13.33 13.44
CA ASN A 92 3.39 -12.06 14.14
C ASN A 92 4.44 -11.05 13.65
N GLN A 93 5.69 -11.47 13.47
CA GLN A 93 6.75 -10.62 12.95
C GLN A 93 6.47 -10.20 11.49
N ILE A 94 5.96 -11.12 10.67
CA ILE A 94 5.56 -10.83 9.29
C ILE A 94 4.40 -9.82 9.27
N SER A 95 3.42 -9.98 10.14
CA SER A 95 2.32 -9.03 10.30
C SER A 95 2.79 -7.64 10.71
N ASP A 96 3.73 -7.55 11.65
CA ASP A 96 4.30 -6.27 12.10
C ASP A 96 5.09 -5.58 10.99
N ILE A 97 5.93 -6.34 10.26
CA ILE A 97 6.70 -5.82 9.12
C ILE A 97 5.77 -5.35 8.00
N THR A 98 4.75 -6.14 7.66
CA THR A 98 3.78 -5.80 6.61
C THR A 98 2.94 -4.58 7.02
N GLY A 99 2.56 -4.50 8.30
CA GLY A 99 1.88 -3.33 8.88
C GLY A 99 2.73 -2.06 8.80
N TYR A 100 4.02 -2.16 9.09
CA TYR A 100 4.97 -1.06 8.95
C TYR A 100 5.08 -0.58 7.49
N LEU A 101 5.15 -1.49 6.53
CA LEU A 101 5.20 -1.16 5.11
C LEU A 101 3.95 -0.44 4.62
N ARG A 102 2.78 -1.00 4.94
CA ARG A 102 1.48 -0.59 4.39
C ARG A 102 0.83 0.56 5.18
N GLY A 103 1.14 0.66 6.45
CA GLY A 103 0.39 1.46 7.41
C GLY A 103 -0.88 0.75 7.88
N HIS A 104 -1.44 1.25 8.97
CA HIS A 104 -2.62 0.69 9.61
C HIS A 104 -3.94 1.29 9.10
N ALA A 105 -3.89 2.36 8.30
CA ALA A 105 -5.03 3.10 7.79
C ALA A 105 -6.09 3.47 8.86
N THR A 106 -5.64 3.71 10.09
CA THR A 106 -6.48 4.11 11.22
C THR A 106 -5.72 4.97 12.22
N LEU A 107 -6.43 5.90 12.85
CA LEU A 107 -5.91 6.75 13.92
C LEU A 107 -6.09 6.14 15.32
N LYS A 108 -6.80 5.01 15.47
CA LYS A 108 -7.20 4.50 16.79
C LYS A 108 -6.06 4.24 17.76
N LYS A 109 -4.90 3.85 17.29
CA LYS A 109 -3.70 3.60 18.10
C LYS A 109 -2.48 4.34 17.57
N ALA A 110 -2.70 5.34 16.71
CA ALA A 110 -1.63 6.11 16.14
C ALA A 110 -0.93 6.93 17.25
N PRO A 111 0.40 7.00 17.23
CA PRO A 111 1.14 7.79 18.20
C PRO A 111 0.85 9.28 17.98
N HIS A 112 0.73 10.03 19.06
CA HIS A 112 0.52 11.47 19.13
C HIS A 112 -0.79 11.98 18.49
N ILE A 113 -1.14 11.54 17.29
CA ILE A 113 -2.32 11.98 16.54
C ILE A 113 -3.31 10.81 16.47
N ASN A 114 -4.18 10.73 17.45
CA ASN A 114 -5.21 9.69 17.58
C ASN A 114 -6.57 10.31 17.91
N HIS A 115 -7.59 9.47 18.03
CA HIS A 115 -8.95 9.93 18.29
C HIS A 115 -9.06 10.80 19.55
N ASP A 116 -8.30 10.47 20.61
CA ASP A 116 -8.42 11.18 21.88
C ASP A 116 -7.76 12.56 21.78
N SER A 117 -6.51 12.62 21.28
CA SER A 117 -5.80 13.89 21.08
C SER A 117 -6.54 14.83 20.11
N LEU A 118 -7.18 14.27 19.07
CA LEU A 118 -7.96 15.07 18.11
C LEU A 118 -9.28 15.57 18.71
N LYS A 119 -9.94 14.82 19.58
CA LYS A 119 -11.08 15.30 20.36
C LYS A 119 -10.72 16.43 21.30
N GLU A 120 -9.56 16.32 21.97
CA GLU A 120 -9.03 17.41 22.81
C GLU A 120 -8.77 18.68 22.00
N LYS A 121 -8.41 18.56 20.72
CA LYS A 121 -8.27 19.69 19.79
C LYS A 121 -9.61 20.18 19.22
N GLY A 122 -10.72 19.59 19.60
CA GLY A 122 -12.06 20.05 19.26
C GLY A 122 -12.74 19.32 18.10
N LEU A 123 -12.17 18.24 17.57
CA LEU A 123 -12.85 17.44 16.54
C LEU A 123 -13.95 16.57 17.14
N THR A 124 -15.07 16.48 16.44
CA THR A 124 -16.23 15.66 16.83
C THR A 124 -16.07 14.20 16.38
N ALA A 125 -16.85 13.31 16.98
CA ALA A 125 -16.85 11.89 16.58
C ALA A 125 -17.24 11.69 15.10
N ALA A 126 -18.17 12.50 14.59
CA ALA A 126 -18.60 12.42 13.19
C ALA A 126 -17.49 12.85 12.21
N GLU A 127 -16.69 13.85 12.57
CA GLU A 127 -15.54 14.30 11.78
C GLU A 127 -14.42 13.26 11.79
N LEU A 128 -14.15 12.65 12.94
CA LEU A 128 -13.18 11.55 13.07
C LEU A 128 -13.61 10.34 12.21
N GLU A 129 -14.90 10.02 12.16
CA GLU A 129 -15.39 8.94 11.30
C GLU A 129 -15.22 9.25 9.81
N LYS A 130 -15.45 10.51 9.39
CA LYS A 130 -15.18 10.93 8.01
C LYS A 130 -13.69 10.78 7.65
N MET A 131 -12.81 11.19 8.56
CA MET A 131 -11.38 11.05 8.38
C MET A 131 -10.94 9.59 8.27
N GLU A 132 -11.39 8.72 9.18
CA GLU A 132 -11.10 7.27 9.14
C GLU A 132 -11.42 6.66 7.78
N LYS A 133 -12.54 7.03 7.16
CA LYS A 133 -12.93 6.54 5.84
C LYS A 133 -11.98 7.00 4.72
N SER A 134 -11.31 8.13 4.89
CA SER A 134 -10.37 8.67 3.90
C SER A 134 -8.95 8.11 4.03
N LEU A 135 -8.57 7.59 5.21
CA LEU A 135 -7.19 7.18 5.50
C LEU A 135 -6.67 6.06 4.60
N ALA A 136 -7.53 5.17 4.14
CA ALA A 136 -7.14 4.07 3.26
C ALA A 136 -6.64 4.55 1.88
N THR A 137 -6.96 5.78 1.48
CA THR A 137 -6.71 6.31 0.13
C THR A 137 -5.69 7.45 0.10
N VAL A 138 -5.18 7.90 1.26
CA VAL A 138 -4.21 8.98 1.32
C VAL A 138 -2.78 8.46 1.39
N PHE A 139 -1.87 9.23 0.81
CA PHE A 139 -0.42 8.94 0.81
C PHE A 139 0.26 9.51 2.05
N GLU A 140 -0.25 10.63 2.52
CA GLU A 140 0.21 11.31 3.72
C GLU A 140 -0.99 11.68 4.58
N LEU A 141 -0.80 11.60 5.89
CA LEU A 141 -1.82 11.87 6.87
C LEU A 141 -2.43 13.27 6.71
N ALA A 142 -1.61 14.27 6.35
CA ALA A 142 -2.05 15.64 6.14
C ALA A 142 -3.14 15.76 5.07
N PHE A 143 -3.16 14.88 4.07
CA PHE A 143 -4.19 14.89 3.02
C PHE A 143 -5.57 14.45 3.49
N ALA A 144 -5.68 13.82 4.66
CA ALA A 144 -6.96 13.54 5.29
C ALA A 144 -7.48 14.75 6.11
N PHE A 145 -6.61 15.71 6.45
CA PHE A 145 -6.88 16.85 7.33
C PHE A 145 -7.04 18.15 6.53
N ASN A 146 -8.09 18.23 5.74
CA ASN A 146 -8.36 19.39 4.89
C ASN A 146 -9.86 19.74 4.85
N VAL A 147 -10.19 20.87 4.23
CA VAL A 147 -11.55 21.39 4.10
C VAL A 147 -12.49 20.42 3.35
N TRP A 148 -11.97 19.68 2.38
CA TRP A 148 -12.77 18.74 1.57
C TRP A 148 -13.23 17.52 2.36
N THR A 149 -12.42 17.08 3.32
CA THR A 149 -12.74 15.94 4.20
C THR A 149 -13.59 16.37 5.39
N LEU A 150 -13.21 17.48 6.06
CA LEU A 150 -13.82 17.92 7.31
C LEU A 150 -14.99 18.88 7.12
N GLY A 151 -14.98 19.68 6.05
CA GLY A 151 -15.93 20.73 5.79
C GLY A 151 -15.54 22.07 6.40
N GLU A 152 -16.04 23.16 5.82
CA GLU A 152 -15.74 24.53 6.26
C GLU A 152 -16.24 24.81 7.70
N GLU A 153 -17.42 24.29 8.06
CA GLU A 153 -18.00 24.46 9.40
C GLU A 153 -17.07 23.92 10.51
N CYS A 154 -16.40 22.80 10.25
CA CYS A 154 -15.42 22.24 11.17
C CYS A 154 -14.23 23.19 11.35
N LEU A 155 -13.65 23.68 10.26
CA LEU A 155 -12.46 24.53 10.31
C LEU A 155 -12.76 25.89 10.95
N GLN A 156 -13.91 26.49 10.64
CA GLN A 156 -14.39 27.72 11.27
C GLN A 156 -14.61 27.54 12.78
N ARG A 157 -15.22 26.43 13.18
CA ARG A 157 -15.44 26.09 14.59
C ARG A 157 -14.11 25.89 15.35
N LEU A 158 -13.09 25.38 14.67
CA LEU A 158 -11.73 25.25 15.20
C LEU A 158 -10.96 26.58 15.20
N GLY A 159 -11.57 27.69 14.71
CA GLY A 159 -10.99 29.03 14.75
C GLY A 159 -10.16 29.43 13.54
N PHE A 160 -10.24 28.69 12.43
CA PHE A 160 -9.52 29.00 11.21
C PHE A 160 -10.37 29.79 10.23
N ALA A 161 -9.82 30.89 9.69
CA ALA A 161 -10.47 31.72 8.68
C ALA A 161 -10.37 31.09 7.27
N SER A 162 -11.27 31.49 6.36
CA SER A 162 -11.33 30.95 5.00
C SER A 162 -10.05 31.18 4.21
N GLU A 163 -9.39 32.31 4.43
CA GLU A 163 -8.12 32.66 3.79
C GLU A 163 -6.98 31.71 4.20
N GLN A 164 -7.04 31.16 5.43
CA GLN A 164 -6.04 30.23 5.94
C GLN A 164 -6.22 28.84 5.34
N TYR A 165 -7.42 28.23 5.45
CA TYR A 165 -7.62 26.86 5.00
C TYR A 165 -7.74 26.70 3.48
N ASN A 166 -7.84 27.80 2.73
CA ASN A 166 -7.75 27.81 1.28
C ASN A 166 -6.32 28.08 0.76
N ASP A 167 -5.36 28.37 1.64
CA ASP A 167 -3.93 28.44 1.27
C ASP A 167 -3.42 27.02 0.98
N PRO A 168 -2.82 26.78 -0.21
CA PRO A 168 -2.23 25.47 -0.56
C PRO A 168 -1.15 24.97 0.41
N ASN A 169 -0.52 25.89 1.16
CA ASN A 169 0.51 25.55 2.15
C ASN A 169 -0.06 25.32 3.56
N PHE A 170 -1.36 25.48 3.75
CA PHE A 170 -1.97 25.29 5.05
C PHE A 170 -1.96 23.83 5.47
N ASN A 171 -1.38 23.56 6.63
CA ASN A 171 -1.38 22.24 7.24
C ASN A 171 -2.16 22.28 8.55
N LEU A 172 -3.35 21.68 8.55
CA LEU A 172 -4.24 21.68 9.72
C LEU A 172 -3.60 21.03 10.95
N LEU A 173 -2.82 19.94 10.78
CA LEU A 173 -2.16 19.28 11.91
C LEU A 173 -1.17 20.20 12.61
N THR A 174 -0.37 20.92 11.82
CA THR A 174 0.55 21.94 12.35
C THR A 174 -0.20 23.08 13.02
N ALA A 175 -1.29 23.54 12.42
CA ALA A 175 -2.14 24.60 12.97
C ALA A 175 -2.86 24.18 14.27
N LEU A 176 -3.16 22.90 14.44
CA LEU A 176 -3.66 22.30 15.70
C LEU A 176 -2.57 22.14 16.77
N GLY A 177 -1.31 22.46 16.45
CA GLY A 177 -0.19 22.47 17.40
C GLY A 177 0.57 21.14 17.48
N PHE A 178 0.44 20.25 16.52
CA PHE A 178 1.32 19.07 16.43
C PHE A 178 2.67 19.44 15.82
N THR A 179 3.74 18.89 16.38
CA THR A 179 5.08 19.09 15.83
C THR A 179 5.31 18.28 14.57
N THR A 180 6.28 18.67 13.75
CA THR A 180 6.68 17.93 12.54
C THR A 180 7.04 16.48 12.86
N GLU A 181 7.72 16.24 13.98
CA GLU A 181 8.09 14.89 14.42
C GLU A 181 6.87 14.04 14.80
N GLN A 182 5.90 14.64 15.52
CA GLN A 182 4.64 13.96 15.86
C GLN A 182 3.84 13.61 14.62
N ILE A 183 3.78 14.53 13.66
CA ILE A 183 3.11 14.30 12.37
C ILE A 183 3.81 13.19 11.59
N ALA A 184 5.14 13.19 11.50
CA ALA A 184 5.91 12.16 10.81
C ALA A 184 5.69 10.77 11.42
N THR A 185 5.75 10.65 12.75
CA THR A 185 5.53 9.38 13.45
C THR A 185 4.10 8.85 13.27
N ALA A 186 3.10 9.72 13.36
CA ALA A 186 1.71 9.34 13.11
C ALA A 186 1.49 8.97 11.64
N ASN A 187 2.13 9.70 10.71
CA ASN A 187 2.08 9.42 9.28
C ASN A 187 2.63 8.02 8.95
N GLU A 188 3.80 7.67 9.50
CA GLU A 188 4.38 6.33 9.33
C GLU A 188 3.45 5.25 9.85
N TYR A 189 2.83 5.44 11.01
CA TYR A 189 1.87 4.48 11.56
C TYR A 189 0.62 4.34 10.68
N VAL A 190 0.04 5.45 10.23
CA VAL A 190 -1.24 5.44 9.48
C VAL A 190 -1.03 5.10 8.01
N CYS A 191 -0.06 5.74 7.36
CA CYS A 191 0.17 5.62 5.92
C CYS A 191 1.24 4.57 5.55
N GLY A 192 2.05 4.13 6.52
CA GLY A 192 3.16 3.20 6.32
C GLY A 192 4.44 3.90 5.86
N ALA A 193 5.56 3.23 6.12
CA ALA A 193 6.88 3.69 5.71
C ALA A 193 7.15 3.47 4.21
N MET A 194 6.38 2.60 3.55
CA MET A 194 6.51 2.23 2.11
C MET A 194 7.87 1.61 1.75
N THR A 195 8.72 1.37 2.73
CA THR A 195 10.01 0.71 2.62
C THR A 195 10.17 -0.32 3.72
N ILE A 196 10.94 -1.36 3.46
CA ILE A 196 11.27 -2.38 4.46
C ILE A 196 12.42 -1.92 5.39
N GLU A 197 13.15 -0.90 5.00
CA GLU A 197 14.24 -0.35 5.80
C GLU A 197 13.68 0.28 7.09
N GLY A 198 14.22 -0.15 8.23
CA GLY A 198 13.75 0.28 9.54
C GLY A 198 12.56 -0.51 10.10
N ALA A 199 12.01 -1.46 9.34
CA ALA A 199 10.91 -2.29 9.82
C ALA A 199 11.29 -3.05 11.12
N PRO A 200 10.32 -3.26 12.03
CA PRO A 200 10.56 -4.00 13.26
C PRO A 200 11.05 -5.42 12.95
N HIS A 201 11.79 -6.01 13.88
CA HIS A 201 12.32 -7.38 13.80
C HIS A 201 13.38 -7.64 12.73
N LEU A 202 13.60 -6.75 11.76
CA LEU A 202 14.66 -6.92 10.77
C LEU A 202 16.03 -6.69 11.41
N ARG A 203 16.97 -7.58 11.10
CA ARG A 203 18.36 -7.41 11.49
C ARG A 203 18.98 -6.27 10.67
N LYS A 204 19.68 -5.38 11.36
CA LYS A 204 20.48 -4.33 10.71
C LYS A 204 21.71 -4.94 10.05
#